data_e3de397678e396cdf73e18aa5da12b82
#
_entry.id   e3de397678e396cdf73e18aa5da12b82
#
_cell.length_a   1.000
_cell.length_b   1.000
_cell.length_c   1.000
_cell.angle_alpha   90.00
_cell.angle_beta   90.00
_cell.angle_gamma   90.00
#
_symmetry.space_group_name_H-M   'P 1'
#
loop_
_entity.id
_entity.type
_entity.pdbx_description
1 polymer ?
#
loop_
_entity_poly.entity_id
_entity_poly.type
_entity_poly.pdbx_seq_one_letter_code
_entity_poly.pdbx_strand_id
1 'polypeptide(L)'
;LLDRAGAYESSEYDGAQDHDLMLRLTEQTTRDKIAHIKKVLYIWRGHAGSTAAGMEAKPYALAAGVRAIDAQLKRLSLPGKAMEVEGAPGAFQVRYELTGHPLVSVMIPNKDHIDDLDRCLKSLYANAGYDNFEVLVIENNSEQQETFAYYKTMPERYPNSRVVTY
;
A
#
# COMPACT_ATOMS: atom_id res chain seq x y z
N LEU A 1 -11.60 -19.73 -18.18
CA LEU A 1 -10.76 -18.94 -17.29
C LEU A 1 -9.60 -19.79 -16.77
N LEU A 2 -9.87 -20.96 -16.19
CA LEU A 2 -8.85 -21.88 -15.66
C LEU A 2 -7.82 -22.28 -16.74
N ASP A 3 -8.28 -22.63 -17.95
CA ASP A 3 -7.42 -23.01 -19.07
C ASP A 3 -6.43 -21.90 -19.48
N ARG A 4 -6.85 -20.65 -19.35
CA ARG A 4 -6.00 -19.48 -19.64
C ARG A 4 -5.04 -19.13 -18.50
N ALA A 5 -5.47 -19.37 -17.27
CA ALA A 5 -4.64 -19.11 -16.09
C ALA A 5 -3.59 -20.22 -15.87
N GLY A 6 -3.75 -21.38 -16.51
CA GLY A 6 -3.01 -22.59 -16.17
C GLY A 6 -3.51 -23.23 -14.88
N ALA A 7 -3.38 -24.54 -14.75
CA ALA A 7 -3.77 -25.27 -13.55
C ALA A 7 -2.65 -25.22 -12.47
N TYR A 8 -2.67 -26.15 -11.54
CA TYR A 8 -1.58 -26.35 -10.55
C TYR A 8 -0.39 -27.06 -11.25
N GLU A 9 0.42 -26.27 -11.95
CA GLU A 9 1.44 -26.85 -12.85
C GLU A 9 2.85 -26.91 -12.25
N SER A 10 3.11 -26.23 -11.15
CA SER A 10 4.47 -26.09 -10.65
C SER A 10 4.60 -26.41 -9.17
N SER A 11 5.53 -27.29 -8.81
CA SER A 11 5.99 -27.52 -7.44
C SER A 11 6.70 -26.30 -6.83
N GLU A 12 7.01 -25.28 -7.64
CA GLU A 12 7.63 -24.02 -7.20
C GLU A 12 6.79 -23.30 -6.13
N TYR A 13 5.45 -23.46 -6.21
CA TYR A 13 4.51 -22.81 -5.29
C TYR A 13 3.94 -23.76 -4.24
N ASP A 14 4.56 -24.90 -3.99
CA ASP A 14 4.10 -25.85 -2.97
C ASP A 14 3.94 -25.14 -1.61
N GLY A 15 2.76 -25.28 -1.01
CA GLY A 15 2.35 -24.60 0.21
C GLY A 15 1.68 -23.24 0.01
N ALA A 16 1.71 -22.68 -1.22
CA ALA A 16 1.01 -21.45 -1.62
C ALA A 16 0.39 -21.57 -3.03
N GLN A 17 0.14 -22.80 -3.50
CA GLN A 17 -0.38 -23.07 -4.84
C GLN A 17 -1.79 -22.51 -5.06
N ASP A 18 -2.60 -22.47 -4.04
CA ASP A 18 -3.92 -21.84 -4.05
C ASP A 18 -3.83 -20.31 -4.18
N HIS A 19 -2.88 -19.71 -3.47
CA HIS A 19 -2.60 -18.28 -3.56
C HIS A 19 -2.15 -17.91 -4.98
N ASP A 20 -1.15 -18.61 -5.54
CA ASP A 20 -0.69 -18.41 -6.91
C ASP A 20 -1.82 -18.57 -7.94
N LEU A 21 -2.63 -19.65 -7.83
CA LEU A 21 -3.75 -19.85 -8.73
C LEU A 21 -4.78 -18.71 -8.65
N MET A 22 -5.10 -18.23 -7.45
CA MET A 22 -6.03 -17.11 -7.28
C MET A 22 -5.51 -15.82 -7.88
N LEU A 23 -4.21 -15.53 -7.76
CA LEU A 23 -3.58 -14.38 -8.41
C LEU A 23 -3.72 -14.47 -9.94
N ARG A 24 -3.38 -15.61 -10.53
CA ARG A 24 -3.49 -15.83 -11.99
C ARG A 24 -4.94 -15.79 -12.50
N LEU A 25 -5.90 -16.30 -11.74
CA LEU A 25 -7.32 -16.23 -12.08
C LEU A 25 -7.85 -14.79 -12.05
N THR A 26 -7.49 -14.03 -11.02
CA THR A 26 -7.94 -12.64 -10.87
C THR A 26 -7.34 -11.70 -11.90
N GLU A 27 -6.13 -11.96 -12.37
CA GLU A 27 -5.53 -11.26 -13.51
C GLU A 27 -6.31 -11.40 -14.84
N GLN A 28 -7.09 -12.48 -14.97
CA GLN A 28 -7.85 -12.80 -16.19
C GLN A 28 -9.30 -12.34 -16.16
N THR A 29 -9.72 -11.65 -15.11
CA THR A 29 -11.11 -11.28 -14.92
C THR A 29 -11.25 -9.88 -14.32
N THR A 30 -12.46 -9.41 -14.18
CA THR A 30 -12.79 -8.09 -13.62
C THR A 30 -13.66 -8.28 -12.37
N ARG A 31 -13.67 -7.27 -11.49
CA ARG A 31 -14.36 -7.32 -10.19
C ARG A 31 -15.85 -7.68 -10.31
N ASP A 32 -16.53 -7.21 -11.35
CA ASP A 32 -17.94 -7.49 -11.62
C ASP A 32 -18.25 -8.97 -11.92
N LYS A 33 -17.21 -9.76 -12.27
CA LYS A 33 -17.32 -11.19 -12.53
C LYS A 33 -16.90 -12.06 -11.35
N ILE A 34 -16.57 -11.46 -10.21
CA ILE A 34 -16.23 -12.15 -8.97
C ILE A 34 -17.40 -12.03 -8.00
N ALA A 35 -18.01 -13.15 -7.66
CA ALA A 35 -19.12 -13.21 -6.71
C ALA A 35 -18.67 -13.79 -5.37
N HIS A 36 -19.11 -13.17 -4.27
CA HIS A 36 -18.89 -13.68 -2.92
C HIS A 36 -20.12 -14.45 -2.44
N ILE A 37 -19.97 -15.75 -2.18
CA ILE A 37 -21.03 -16.58 -1.59
C ILE A 37 -20.94 -16.46 -0.06
N LYS A 38 -21.93 -15.80 0.55
CA LYS A 38 -22.02 -15.55 2.00
C LYS A 38 -22.46 -16.79 2.78
N LYS A 39 -21.76 -17.90 2.60
CA LYS A 39 -22.02 -19.18 3.30
C LYS A 39 -20.71 -19.88 3.60
N VAL A 40 -20.67 -20.65 4.68
CA VAL A 40 -19.55 -21.56 4.97
C VAL A 40 -19.72 -22.79 4.07
N LEU A 41 -18.90 -22.89 3.01
CA LEU A 41 -18.95 -23.98 2.03
C LEU A 41 -17.71 -24.87 2.07
N TYR A 42 -16.69 -24.48 2.83
CA TYR A 42 -15.43 -25.20 2.94
C TYR A 42 -15.00 -25.30 4.40
N ILE A 43 -14.57 -26.49 4.81
CA ILE A 43 -14.02 -26.74 6.14
C ILE A 43 -12.59 -27.23 5.98
N TRP A 44 -11.65 -26.44 6.45
CA TRP A 44 -10.24 -26.81 6.46
C TRP A 44 -9.95 -27.73 7.65
N ARG A 45 -9.66 -28.99 7.36
CA ARG A 45 -9.39 -29.99 8.38
C ARG A 45 -7.97 -29.84 8.92
N GLY A 46 -7.86 -29.43 10.18
CA GLY A 46 -6.57 -29.37 10.89
C GLY A 46 -6.13 -30.75 11.35
N HIS A 47 -4.86 -31.08 11.17
CA HIS A 47 -4.20 -32.24 11.75
C HIS A 47 -2.73 -31.89 12.07
N ALA A 48 -2.08 -32.71 12.89
CA ALA A 48 -0.65 -32.53 13.19
C ALA A 48 0.18 -32.55 11.90
N GLY A 49 0.95 -31.49 11.63
CA GLY A 49 1.73 -31.30 10.40
C GLY A 49 0.98 -30.62 9.24
N SER A 50 -0.28 -30.22 9.45
CA SER A 50 -1.03 -29.38 8.51
C SER A 50 -0.63 -27.90 8.66
N THR A 51 -0.72 -27.12 7.55
CA THR A 51 -0.60 -25.65 7.60
C THR A 51 -1.69 -25.00 8.46
N ALA A 52 -2.81 -25.71 8.71
CA ALA A 52 -3.84 -25.28 9.64
C ALA A 52 -3.38 -25.26 11.11
N ALA A 53 -2.26 -25.91 11.46
CA ALA A 53 -1.70 -25.91 12.81
C ALA A 53 -0.82 -24.66 13.11
N GLY A 54 -0.53 -23.83 12.12
CA GLY A 54 0.24 -22.60 12.23
C GLY A 54 1.17 -22.37 11.03
N MET A 55 1.26 -21.13 10.56
CA MET A 55 2.11 -20.74 9.42
C MET A 55 3.60 -20.85 9.76
N GLU A 56 3.96 -20.74 11.05
CA GLU A 56 5.34 -20.85 11.52
C GLU A 56 5.94 -22.26 11.31
N ALA A 57 5.08 -23.27 11.19
CA ALA A 57 5.53 -24.66 11.00
C ALA A 57 6.10 -24.95 9.60
N LYS A 58 5.92 -24.07 8.63
CA LYS A 58 6.32 -24.30 7.23
C LYS A 58 6.89 -23.06 6.54
N PRO A 59 8.13 -22.68 6.82
CA PRO A 59 8.79 -21.51 6.20
C PRO A 59 8.79 -21.55 4.65
N TYR A 60 8.78 -22.75 4.05
CA TYR A 60 8.74 -22.92 2.61
C TYR A 60 7.44 -22.38 1.98
N ALA A 61 6.31 -22.45 2.70
CA ALA A 61 5.02 -21.94 2.22
C ALA A 61 5.01 -20.40 2.19
N LEU A 62 5.64 -19.75 3.17
CA LEU A 62 5.81 -18.29 3.19
C LEU A 62 6.68 -17.84 2.01
N ALA A 63 7.82 -18.48 1.81
CA ALA A 63 8.68 -18.22 0.67
C ALA A 63 7.98 -18.46 -0.69
N ALA A 64 7.14 -19.51 -0.78
CA ALA A 64 6.31 -19.77 -1.96
C ALA A 64 5.28 -18.66 -2.19
N GLY A 65 4.67 -18.12 -1.12
CA GLY A 65 3.77 -16.97 -1.20
C GLY A 65 4.46 -15.71 -1.76
N VAL A 66 5.67 -15.41 -1.28
CA VAL A 66 6.48 -14.31 -1.84
C VAL A 66 6.75 -14.52 -3.33
N ARG A 67 7.17 -15.74 -3.73
CA ARG A 67 7.42 -16.05 -5.16
C ARG A 67 6.16 -15.90 -6.01
N ALA A 68 5.00 -16.32 -5.50
CA ALA A 68 3.73 -16.19 -6.21
C ALA A 68 3.38 -14.71 -6.48
N ILE A 69 3.58 -13.83 -5.50
CA ILE A 69 3.35 -12.39 -5.64
C ILE A 69 4.39 -11.77 -6.60
N ASP A 70 5.68 -12.12 -6.47
CA ASP A 70 6.72 -11.61 -7.38
C ASP A 70 6.45 -12.06 -8.83
N ALA A 71 5.98 -13.28 -9.05
CA ALA A 71 5.56 -13.75 -10.35
C ALA A 71 4.36 -12.95 -10.90
N GLN A 72 3.39 -12.60 -10.07
CA GLN A 72 2.29 -11.71 -10.45
C GLN A 72 2.80 -10.33 -10.87
N LEU A 73 3.65 -9.69 -10.05
CA LEU A 73 4.23 -8.39 -10.36
C LEU A 73 4.93 -8.41 -11.72
N LYS A 74 5.68 -9.48 -11.99
CA LYS A 74 6.36 -9.67 -13.28
C LYS A 74 5.36 -9.81 -14.44
N ARG A 75 4.31 -10.63 -14.31
CA ARG A 75 3.27 -10.80 -15.36
C ARG A 75 2.55 -9.49 -15.66
N LEU A 76 2.29 -8.68 -14.63
CA LEU A 76 1.61 -7.38 -14.75
C LEU A 76 2.56 -6.23 -15.11
N SER A 77 3.87 -6.50 -15.26
CA SER A 77 4.90 -5.48 -15.51
C SER A 77 4.89 -4.36 -14.45
N LEU A 78 4.60 -4.72 -13.20
CA LEU A 78 4.62 -3.80 -12.06
C LEU A 78 6.01 -3.87 -11.41
N PRO A 79 6.78 -2.77 -11.42
CA PRO A 79 8.07 -2.75 -10.75
C PRO A 79 7.88 -2.77 -9.24
N GLY A 80 8.33 -3.83 -8.60
CA GLY A 80 8.17 -4.02 -7.17
C GLY A 80 8.69 -5.37 -6.71
N LYS A 81 8.74 -5.55 -5.40
CA LYS A 81 9.18 -6.78 -4.75
C LYS A 81 8.29 -7.12 -3.58
N ALA A 82 7.89 -8.38 -3.49
CA ALA A 82 7.18 -8.91 -2.34
C ALA A 82 8.12 -9.24 -1.19
N MET A 83 7.64 -9.09 0.03
CA MET A 83 8.34 -9.51 1.26
C MET A 83 7.33 -9.96 2.31
N GLU A 84 7.78 -10.81 3.21
CA GLU A 84 7.01 -11.15 4.41
C GLU A 84 6.97 -9.96 5.38
N VAL A 85 5.86 -9.82 6.10
CA VAL A 85 5.74 -8.82 7.17
C VAL A 85 6.27 -9.43 8.45
N GLU A 86 7.30 -8.80 9.03
CA GLU A 86 7.88 -9.24 10.30
C GLU A 86 6.84 -9.25 11.42
N GLY A 87 6.77 -10.34 12.17
CA GLY A 87 5.80 -10.52 13.25
C GLY A 87 4.38 -10.85 12.82
N ALA A 88 4.11 -11.00 11.49
CA ALA A 88 2.79 -11.36 10.97
C ALA A 88 2.90 -12.49 9.92
N PRO A 89 3.14 -13.74 10.33
CA PRO A 89 3.31 -14.87 9.43
C PRO A 89 2.10 -15.04 8.50
N GLY A 90 2.35 -15.11 7.19
CA GLY A 90 1.31 -15.20 6.16
C GLY A 90 0.76 -13.85 5.68
N ALA A 91 1.21 -12.74 6.25
CA ALA A 91 1.02 -11.42 5.68
C ALA A 91 2.20 -11.04 4.78
N PHE A 92 1.89 -10.46 3.62
CA PHE A 92 2.87 -10.03 2.64
C PHE A 92 2.72 -8.54 2.36
N GLN A 93 3.85 -7.89 2.13
CA GLN A 93 3.91 -6.50 1.67
C GLN A 93 4.58 -6.44 0.31
N VAL A 94 4.03 -5.64 -0.59
CA VAL A 94 4.70 -5.30 -1.84
C VAL A 94 5.32 -3.92 -1.70
N ARG A 95 6.62 -3.83 -1.92
CA ARG A 95 7.32 -2.55 -2.09
C ARG A 95 7.44 -2.26 -3.57
N TYR A 96 6.65 -1.30 -4.05
CA TYR A 96 6.73 -0.83 -5.44
C TYR A 96 7.92 0.10 -5.63
N GLU A 97 8.57 -0.02 -6.78
CA GLU A 97 9.59 0.94 -7.20
C GLU A 97 8.90 2.13 -7.87
N LEU A 98 9.32 3.33 -7.49
CA LEU A 98 8.83 4.54 -8.14
C LEU A 98 9.45 4.64 -9.55
N THR A 99 8.60 4.60 -10.56
CA THR A 99 9.01 4.83 -11.95
C THR A 99 8.92 6.33 -12.25
N GLY A 100 10.05 7.03 -12.13
CA GLY A 100 10.13 8.47 -12.33
C GLY A 100 10.11 9.25 -11.01
N HIS A 101 9.89 10.55 -11.13
CA HIS A 101 9.95 11.51 -10.01
C HIS A 101 8.72 12.44 -10.03
N PRO A 102 7.48 11.91 -9.84
CA PRO A 102 6.25 12.69 -9.94
C PRO A 102 6.15 13.74 -8.83
N LEU A 103 5.52 14.87 -9.13
CA LEU A 103 5.18 15.87 -8.11
C LEU A 103 4.12 15.31 -7.15
N VAL A 104 4.40 15.41 -5.86
CA VAL A 104 3.47 15.04 -4.79
C VAL A 104 2.90 16.31 -4.16
N SER A 105 1.59 16.51 -4.25
CA SER A 105 0.89 17.62 -3.59
C SER A 105 0.39 17.18 -2.22
N VAL A 106 0.96 17.73 -1.16
CA VAL A 106 0.54 17.51 0.23
C VAL A 106 -0.48 18.57 0.60
N MET A 107 -1.75 18.18 0.76
CA MET A 107 -2.84 19.08 1.12
C MET A 107 -3.07 19.04 2.63
N ILE A 108 -2.98 20.21 3.28
CA ILE A 108 -3.15 20.37 4.73
C ILE A 108 -4.30 21.37 4.99
N PRO A 109 -5.49 20.91 5.39
CA PRO A 109 -6.55 21.84 5.82
C PRO A 109 -6.17 22.51 7.13
N ASN A 110 -6.34 23.82 7.21
CA ASN A 110 -6.06 24.58 8.42
C ASN A 110 -7.14 25.62 8.70
N LYS A 111 -7.51 25.74 9.96
CA LYS A 111 -8.31 26.84 10.50
C LYS A 111 -7.72 27.28 11.84
N ASP A 112 -7.07 28.44 11.87
CA ASP A 112 -6.53 29.11 13.08
C ASP A 112 -5.49 28.36 13.93
N HIS A 113 -5.14 27.13 13.62
CA HIS A 113 -4.19 26.29 14.37
C HIS A 113 -2.76 26.43 13.86
N ILE A 114 -2.16 27.62 13.96
CA ILE A 114 -0.81 27.92 13.40
C ILE A 114 0.30 27.10 14.06
N ASP A 115 0.22 26.82 15.37
CA ASP A 115 1.23 26.04 16.08
C ASP A 115 1.24 24.59 15.61
N ASP A 116 0.08 23.99 15.39
CA ASP A 116 -0.05 22.64 14.86
C ASP A 116 0.40 22.58 13.41
N LEU A 117 0.04 23.58 12.61
CA LEU A 117 0.47 23.68 11.21
C LEU A 117 2.00 23.81 11.12
N ASP A 118 2.62 24.70 11.91
CA ASP A 118 4.07 24.91 11.89
C ASP A 118 4.81 23.63 12.33
N ARG A 119 4.32 22.94 13.36
CA ARG A 119 4.86 21.66 13.80
C ARG A 119 4.76 20.59 12.72
N CYS A 120 3.61 20.52 12.03
CA CYS A 120 3.39 19.61 10.91
C CYS A 120 4.36 19.89 9.77
N LEU A 121 4.47 21.16 9.35
CA LEU A 121 5.38 21.58 8.29
C LEU A 121 6.85 21.29 8.63
N LYS A 122 7.29 21.64 9.84
CA LYS A 122 8.64 21.30 10.32
C LYS A 122 8.94 19.81 10.21
N SER A 123 8.00 18.99 10.66
CA SER A 123 8.16 17.53 10.61
C SER A 123 8.19 17.02 9.16
N LEU A 124 7.30 17.52 8.31
CA LEU A 124 7.22 17.14 6.91
C LEU A 124 8.54 17.45 6.19
N TYR A 125 9.03 18.69 6.26
CA TYR A 125 10.25 19.09 5.58
C TYR A 125 11.52 18.41 6.12
N ALA A 126 11.51 18.02 7.40
CA ALA A 126 12.64 17.29 8.00
C ALA A 126 12.67 15.80 7.63
N ASN A 127 11.51 15.17 7.34
CA ASN A 127 11.40 13.73 7.27
C ASN A 127 10.81 13.20 5.95
N ALA A 128 10.46 14.04 4.99
CA ALA A 128 9.77 13.62 3.77
C ALA A 128 10.54 12.53 2.98
N GLY A 129 11.89 12.58 2.98
CA GLY A 129 12.72 11.64 2.23
C GLY A 129 12.49 11.68 0.71
N TYR A 130 11.70 12.64 0.24
CA TYR A 130 11.32 12.87 -1.15
C TYR A 130 11.32 14.38 -1.40
N ASP A 131 11.94 14.84 -2.47
CA ASP A 131 12.23 16.26 -2.70
C ASP A 131 11.29 16.92 -3.73
N ASN A 132 10.61 16.12 -4.58
CA ASN A 132 9.65 16.66 -5.56
C ASN A 132 8.24 16.73 -4.99
N PHE A 133 8.02 17.60 -4.02
CA PHE A 133 6.69 17.83 -3.47
C PHE A 133 6.37 19.32 -3.33
N GLU A 134 5.08 19.63 -3.29
CA GLU A 134 4.55 20.93 -2.90
C GLU A 134 3.61 20.77 -1.70
N VAL A 135 3.45 21.85 -0.94
CA VAL A 135 2.49 21.90 0.18
C VAL A 135 1.39 22.91 -0.13
N LEU A 136 0.15 22.44 -0.09
CA LEU A 136 -1.04 23.24 -0.26
C LEU A 136 -1.75 23.35 1.10
N VAL A 137 -1.61 24.49 1.77
CA VAL A 137 -2.40 24.78 2.96
C VAL A 137 -3.77 25.26 2.51
N ILE A 138 -4.79 24.44 2.77
CA ILE A 138 -6.18 24.76 2.43
C ILE A 138 -6.76 25.61 3.55
N GLU A 139 -6.93 26.90 3.30
CA GLU A 139 -7.54 27.84 4.23
C GLU A 139 -9.02 27.51 4.42
N ASN A 140 -9.43 27.23 5.65
CA ASN A 140 -10.78 26.77 5.99
C ASN A 140 -11.48 27.74 6.95
N ASN A 141 -11.76 28.96 6.47
CA ASN A 141 -12.49 30.01 7.23
C ASN A 141 -11.83 30.37 8.56
N SER A 142 -10.53 30.68 8.54
CA SER A 142 -9.81 31.24 9.69
C SER A 142 -10.33 32.62 10.06
N GLU A 143 -10.31 32.92 11.36
CA GLU A 143 -10.82 34.17 11.92
C GLU A 143 -9.71 35.02 12.56
N GLN A 144 -8.60 34.39 12.92
CA GLN A 144 -7.48 35.06 13.64
C GLN A 144 -6.54 35.76 12.66
N GLN A 145 -6.25 37.03 12.92
CA GLN A 145 -5.31 37.80 12.11
C GLN A 145 -3.89 37.21 12.09
N GLU A 146 -3.50 36.57 13.16
CA GLU A 146 -2.21 35.88 13.30
C GLU A 146 -2.05 34.75 12.30
N THR A 147 -3.13 34.04 11.97
CA THR A 147 -3.16 33.00 10.96
C THR A 147 -2.80 33.55 9.59
N PHE A 148 -3.41 34.66 9.20
CA PHE A 148 -3.11 35.31 7.91
C PHE A 148 -1.71 35.93 7.87
N ALA A 149 -1.21 36.42 9.01
CA ALA A 149 0.17 36.89 9.11
C ALA A 149 1.16 35.74 8.94
N TYR A 150 0.91 34.60 9.57
CA TYR A 150 1.70 33.37 9.40
C TYR A 150 1.72 32.91 7.95
N TYR A 151 0.58 32.86 7.26
CA TYR A 151 0.47 32.43 5.87
C TYR A 151 1.35 33.27 4.92
N LYS A 152 1.51 34.55 5.19
CA LYS A 152 2.36 35.44 4.37
C LYS A 152 3.84 35.11 4.48
N THR A 153 4.31 34.68 5.66
CA THR A 153 5.72 34.39 5.94
C THR A 153 6.07 32.93 5.76
N MET A 154 5.06 32.04 5.73
CA MET A 154 5.24 30.60 5.62
C MET A 154 6.10 30.16 4.42
N PRO A 155 5.92 30.69 3.19
CA PRO A 155 6.71 30.28 2.02
C PRO A 155 8.21 30.63 2.14
N GLU A 156 8.59 31.61 2.93
CA GLU A 156 9.98 31.96 3.18
C GLU A 156 10.70 30.87 4.01
N ARG A 157 9.96 30.20 4.87
CA ARG A 157 10.45 29.13 5.76
C ARG A 157 10.28 27.74 5.17
N TYR A 158 9.25 27.57 4.36
CA TYR A 158 8.84 26.28 3.76
C TYR A 158 8.73 26.43 2.23
N PRO A 159 9.83 26.26 1.48
CA PRO A 159 9.82 26.38 0.03
C PRO A 159 8.80 25.43 -0.61
N ASN A 160 8.22 25.82 -1.74
CA ASN A 160 7.18 25.08 -2.45
C ASN A 160 5.86 24.93 -1.64
N SER A 161 5.63 25.78 -0.64
CA SER A 161 4.35 25.87 0.06
C SER A 161 3.55 27.08 -0.40
N ARG A 162 2.23 26.93 -0.43
CA ARG A 162 1.30 28.03 -0.72
C ARG A 162 -0.05 27.80 -0.04
N VAL A 163 -0.77 28.88 0.19
CA VAL A 163 -2.13 28.86 0.74
C VAL A 163 -3.13 28.87 -0.41
N VAL A 164 -4.16 28.07 -0.29
CA VAL A 164 -5.28 27.97 -1.24
C VAL A 164 -6.57 28.23 -0.47
N THR A 165 -7.34 29.19 -0.92
CA THR A 165 -8.71 29.49 -0.44
C THR A 165 -9.71 28.98 -1.48
N TYR A 166 -10.84 28.48 -1.03
CA TYR A 166 -11.94 28.02 -1.89
C TYR A 166 -13.26 28.70 -1.56
#